data_161439fa2d954826fef0cf741cb08146
#
_entry.id   161439fa2d954826fef0cf741cb08146
#
_cell.length_a   1.000
_cell.length_b   1.000
_cell.length_c   1.000
_cell.angle_alpha   90.00
_cell.angle_beta   90.00
_cell.angle_gamma   90.00
#
_symmetry.space_group_name_H-M   'P 1'
#
loop_
_entity.id
_entity.type
_entity.pdbx_description
1 polymer ?
#
loop_
_entity_poly.entity_id
_entity_poly.type
_entity_poly.pdbx_seq_one_letter_code
_entity_poly.pdbx_strand_id
1 'polypeptide(L)'
;ATVVFSHVQCVKTRHSLARVSRIWRDASKTAAAYPLRFDFDAFPDMHSGTRSDLIIDMMDNDEALSLPYDRVVGLLGGAAEHVCNDAARRGSVRLLKWTRVNNLDWSAYTCSQAAHNGHLPALKYLHENGCPWDSDTCFCAALHGHLPALQYLHENGCPWSQSTCLYAAYYKHWDCLQYAVDNKCPTWEEYAEEHAEHLR
;
A
#
# COMPACT_ATOMS: atom_id res chain seq x y z
N ALA A 1 4.46 -27.05 -23.63
CA ALA A 1 4.19 -27.87 -22.45
C ALA A 1 3.48 -27.01 -21.41
N THR A 2 2.20 -27.20 -21.24
CA THR A 2 1.41 -26.55 -20.19
C THR A 2 1.89 -27.14 -18.87
N VAL A 3 2.62 -26.35 -18.07
CA VAL A 3 2.94 -26.75 -16.70
C VAL A 3 1.64 -26.62 -15.92
N VAL A 4 0.90 -27.70 -15.83
CA VAL A 4 -0.28 -27.80 -14.98
C VAL A 4 0.23 -28.04 -13.56
N PHE A 5 0.14 -27.03 -12.70
CA PHE A 5 0.40 -27.18 -11.27
C PHE A 5 -0.75 -27.99 -10.62
N SER A 6 -0.81 -29.30 -10.91
CA SER A 6 -1.82 -30.19 -10.34
C SER A 6 -1.58 -30.59 -8.87
N HIS A 7 -0.56 -30.01 -8.21
CA HIS A 7 -0.16 -30.45 -6.87
C HIS A 7 0.04 -29.33 -5.84
N VAL A 8 -0.66 -28.19 -5.98
CA VAL A 8 -0.71 -27.22 -4.88
C VAL A 8 -1.96 -27.45 -4.05
N GLN A 9 -1.96 -28.54 -3.29
CA GLN A 9 -2.94 -28.69 -2.21
C GLN A 9 -2.71 -27.58 -1.18
N CYS A 10 -3.74 -26.74 -1.02
CA CYS A 10 -3.95 -25.83 0.11
C CYS A 10 -2.85 -24.80 0.38
N VAL A 11 -2.85 -23.70 -0.35
CA VAL A 11 -2.08 -22.49 -0.01
C VAL A 11 -2.76 -21.79 1.17
N LYS A 12 -2.58 -22.29 2.39
CA LYS A 12 -3.20 -21.72 3.60
C LYS A 12 -2.34 -20.68 4.32
N THR A 13 -1.11 -20.37 3.84
CA THR A 13 -0.23 -19.44 4.53
C THR A 13 0.53 -18.51 3.59
N ARG A 14 0.92 -17.31 4.09
CA ARG A 14 1.80 -16.34 3.40
C ARG A 14 3.09 -16.98 2.83
N HIS A 15 3.65 -17.97 3.51
CA HIS A 15 4.84 -18.72 3.07
C HIS A 15 4.58 -19.54 1.80
N SER A 16 3.39 -20.05 1.62
CA SER A 16 3.02 -20.80 0.43
C SER A 16 2.83 -19.89 -0.78
N LEU A 17 2.29 -18.68 -0.59
CA LEU A 17 2.18 -17.66 -1.66
C LEU A 17 3.56 -17.21 -2.14
N ALA A 18 4.49 -16.94 -1.23
CA ALA A 18 5.88 -16.58 -1.57
C ALA A 18 6.63 -17.72 -2.27
N ARG A 19 6.23 -18.97 -2.05
CA ARG A 19 6.78 -20.14 -2.75
C ARG A 19 6.21 -20.27 -4.16
N VAL A 20 4.91 -20.04 -4.34
CA VAL A 20 4.24 -20.03 -5.64
C VAL A 20 4.82 -18.91 -6.52
N SER A 21 4.97 -17.70 -5.98
CA SER A 21 5.56 -16.58 -6.73
C SER A 21 7.03 -16.83 -7.11
N ARG A 22 7.81 -17.52 -6.27
CA ARG A 22 9.19 -17.92 -6.61
C ARG A 22 9.25 -18.97 -7.71
N ILE A 23 8.41 -20.00 -7.62
CA ILE A 23 8.32 -21.07 -8.64
C ILE A 23 7.90 -20.45 -9.98
N TRP A 24 6.98 -19.50 -9.95
CA TRP A 24 6.52 -18.82 -11.15
C TRP A 24 7.61 -17.93 -11.75
N ARG A 25 8.35 -17.19 -10.92
CA ARG A 25 9.49 -16.37 -11.33
C ARG A 25 10.61 -17.19 -11.97
N ASP A 26 10.89 -18.37 -11.42
CA ASP A 26 11.92 -19.27 -11.98
C ASP A 26 11.45 -19.91 -13.27
N ALA A 27 10.16 -20.24 -13.38
CA ALA A 27 9.56 -20.75 -14.60
C ALA A 27 9.48 -19.69 -15.71
N SER A 28 9.22 -18.42 -15.39
CA SER A 28 9.16 -17.32 -16.37
C SER A 28 10.54 -17.03 -16.99
N LYS A 29 11.60 -17.17 -16.21
CA LYS A 29 13.00 -17.00 -16.71
C LYS A 29 13.42 -18.09 -17.70
N THR A 30 12.85 -19.27 -17.59
CA THR A 30 13.17 -20.42 -18.47
C THR A 30 12.27 -20.53 -19.69
N ALA A 31 11.12 -19.84 -19.68
CA ALA A 31 10.06 -19.94 -20.67
C ALA A 31 9.99 -18.73 -21.63
N ALA A 32 11.12 -18.26 -22.16
CA ALA A 32 11.18 -17.13 -23.09
C ALA A 32 10.33 -17.26 -24.38
N ALA A 33 9.58 -18.34 -24.53
CA ALA A 33 8.79 -18.63 -25.73
C ALA A 33 7.32 -19.03 -25.47
N TYR A 34 6.86 -19.15 -24.23
CA TYR A 34 5.49 -19.60 -23.95
C TYR A 34 4.76 -18.65 -23.01
N PRO A 35 3.54 -18.16 -23.35
CA PRO A 35 2.74 -17.39 -22.43
C PRO A 35 2.32 -18.29 -21.26
N LEU A 36 2.91 -18.08 -20.10
CA LEU A 36 2.46 -18.71 -18.86
C LEU A 36 1.01 -18.28 -18.61
N ARG A 37 0.08 -19.21 -18.70
CA ARG A 37 -1.30 -19.03 -18.29
C ARG A 37 -1.42 -19.56 -16.87
N PHE A 38 -1.61 -18.66 -15.91
CA PHE A 38 -2.07 -19.05 -14.60
C PHE A 38 -3.58 -19.31 -14.70
N ASP A 39 -3.98 -20.55 -14.52
CA ASP A 39 -5.39 -20.91 -14.52
C ASP A 39 -5.94 -20.77 -13.10
N PHE A 40 -6.57 -19.63 -12.82
CA PHE A 40 -7.21 -19.37 -11.55
C PHE A 40 -8.46 -20.24 -11.33
N ASP A 41 -9.06 -20.76 -12.41
CA ASP A 41 -10.23 -21.64 -12.32
C ASP A 41 -9.86 -23.03 -11.81
N ALA A 42 -8.57 -23.40 -11.90
CA ALA A 42 -8.04 -24.60 -11.26
C ALA A 42 -7.98 -24.50 -9.71
N PHE A 43 -8.25 -23.34 -9.14
CA PHE A 43 -8.23 -23.09 -7.69
C PHE A 43 -9.54 -22.44 -7.21
N PRO A 44 -10.68 -23.15 -7.29
CA PRO A 44 -12.00 -22.59 -6.97
C PRO A 44 -12.12 -22.14 -5.50
N ASP A 45 -11.35 -22.75 -4.60
CA ASP A 45 -11.36 -22.44 -3.16
C ASP A 45 -10.49 -21.24 -2.77
N MET A 46 -9.83 -20.59 -3.73
CA MET A 46 -9.03 -19.40 -3.45
C MET A 46 -9.94 -18.20 -3.21
N HIS A 47 -9.93 -17.68 -1.99
CA HIS A 47 -10.66 -16.45 -1.66
C HIS A 47 -10.22 -15.28 -2.56
N SER A 48 -11.15 -14.41 -2.93
CA SER A 48 -10.90 -13.27 -3.83
C SER A 48 -9.73 -12.39 -3.37
N GLY A 49 -9.60 -12.14 -2.06
CA GLY A 49 -8.47 -11.38 -1.50
C GLY A 49 -7.11 -12.05 -1.73
N THR A 50 -7.04 -13.38 -1.59
CA THR A 50 -5.79 -14.13 -1.82
C THR A 50 -5.39 -14.11 -3.30
N ARG A 51 -6.37 -14.15 -4.21
CA ARG A 51 -6.15 -14.04 -5.67
C ARG A 51 -5.59 -12.67 -6.02
N SER A 52 -6.18 -11.61 -5.49
CA SER A 52 -5.73 -10.23 -5.70
C SER A 52 -4.33 -10.00 -5.16
N ASP A 53 -4.04 -10.46 -3.95
CA ASP A 53 -2.71 -10.37 -3.35
C ASP A 53 -1.65 -11.05 -4.22
N LEU A 54 -1.94 -12.24 -4.76
CA LEU A 54 -1.01 -12.95 -5.64
C LEU A 54 -0.76 -12.19 -6.94
N ILE A 55 -1.82 -11.66 -7.58
CA ILE A 55 -1.68 -10.88 -8.81
C ILE A 55 -0.87 -9.61 -8.55
N ILE A 56 -1.13 -8.92 -7.44
CA ILE A 56 -0.38 -7.72 -7.05
C ILE A 56 1.08 -8.06 -6.76
N ASP A 57 1.36 -9.18 -6.11
CA ASP A 57 2.74 -9.66 -5.90
C ASP A 57 3.47 -9.95 -7.22
N MET A 58 2.76 -10.54 -8.19
CA MET A 58 3.30 -10.79 -9.53
C MET A 58 3.56 -9.48 -10.28
N MET A 59 2.65 -8.50 -10.17
CA MET A 59 2.83 -7.17 -10.77
C MET A 59 4.00 -6.41 -10.15
N ASP A 60 4.19 -6.53 -8.84
CA ASP A 60 5.28 -5.86 -8.13
C ASP A 60 6.67 -6.45 -8.48
N ASN A 61 6.69 -7.70 -8.93
CA ASN A 61 7.91 -8.43 -9.31
C ASN A 61 8.24 -8.45 -10.82
N ASP A 62 7.76 -7.52 -11.63
CA ASP A 62 8.00 -7.35 -13.08
C ASP A 62 7.16 -8.24 -14.03
N GLU A 63 6.61 -9.31 -13.55
CA GLU A 63 6.16 -10.40 -14.42
C GLU A 63 4.79 -10.11 -15.06
N ALA A 64 3.90 -9.45 -14.32
CA ALA A 64 2.57 -9.14 -14.81
C ALA A 64 2.42 -7.73 -15.40
N LEU A 65 3.38 -6.81 -15.17
CA LEU A 65 3.33 -5.46 -15.73
C LEU A 65 3.48 -5.43 -17.26
N SER A 66 3.99 -6.50 -17.85
CA SER A 66 4.02 -6.69 -19.30
C SER A 66 2.71 -7.17 -19.90
N LEU A 67 1.73 -7.57 -19.06
CA LEU A 67 0.41 -7.99 -19.53
C LEU A 67 -0.44 -6.78 -19.94
N PRO A 68 -1.27 -6.93 -20.98
CA PRO A 68 -2.27 -5.92 -21.31
C PRO A 68 -3.19 -5.62 -20.13
N TYR A 69 -3.56 -4.34 -19.96
CA TYR A 69 -4.42 -3.87 -18.88
C TYR A 69 -5.70 -4.68 -18.73
N ASP A 70 -6.43 -4.89 -19.84
CA ASP A 70 -7.70 -5.65 -19.83
C ASP A 70 -7.52 -7.06 -19.27
N ARG A 71 -6.36 -7.66 -19.50
CA ARG A 71 -6.06 -9.00 -18.99
C ARG A 71 -5.80 -8.99 -17.48
N VAL A 72 -5.07 -7.99 -17.00
CA VAL A 72 -4.83 -7.81 -15.55
C VAL A 72 -6.14 -7.55 -14.83
N VAL A 73 -6.98 -6.64 -15.36
CA VAL A 73 -8.30 -6.33 -14.80
C VAL A 73 -9.21 -7.57 -14.83
N GLY A 74 -9.20 -8.33 -15.91
CA GLY A 74 -9.95 -9.59 -15.99
C GLY A 74 -9.52 -10.62 -14.94
N LEU A 75 -8.23 -10.68 -14.62
CA LEU A 75 -7.70 -11.56 -13.56
C LEU A 75 -8.05 -11.06 -12.15
N LEU A 76 -8.03 -9.75 -11.93
CA LEU A 76 -8.38 -9.11 -10.66
C LEU A 76 -9.89 -9.16 -10.38
N GLY A 77 -10.70 -9.21 -11.45
CA GLY A 77 -12.16 -9.12 -11.32
C GLY A 77 -12.58 -7.84 -10.59
N GLY A 78 -13.52 -7.94 -9.65
CA GLY A 78 -13.98 -6.79 -8.85
C GLY A 78 -12.93 -6.18 -7.92
N ALA A 79 -11.75 -6.79 -7.76
CA ALA A 79 -10.67 -6.26 -6.93
C ALA A 79 -9.80 -5.22 -7.68
N ALA A 80 -10.05 -4.97 -8.97
CA ALA A 80 -9.28 -4.00 -9.75
C ALA A 80 -9.35 -2.58 -9.15
N GLU A 81 -10.47 -2.21 -8.56
CA GLU A 81 -10.68 -0.93 -7.88
C GLU A 81 -9.81 -0.75 -6.62
N HIS A 82 -9.30 -1.85 -6.05
CA HIS A 82 -8.47 -1.82 -4.85
C HIS A 82 -6.96 -1.80 -5.15
N VAL A 83 -6.55 -2.01 -6.40
CA VAL A 83 -5.12 -2.08 -6.78
C VAL A 83 -4.35 -0.84 -6.37
N CYS A 84 -4.94 0.35 -6.50
CA CYS A 84 -4.31 1.60 -6.11
C CYS A 84 -4.01 1.65 -4.61
N ASN A 85 -4.99 1.23 -3.81
CA ASN A 85 -4.89 1.20 -2.35
C ASN A 85 -3.88 0.14 -1.89
N ASP A 86 -3.88 -1.02 -2.53
CA ASP A 86 -2.91 -2.09 -2.24
C ASP A 86 -1.49 -1.70 -2.65
N ALA A 87 -1.32 -1.02 -3.78
CA ALA A 87 -0.03 -0.47 -4.20
C ALA A 87 0.51 0.54 -3.17
N ALA A 88 -0.34 1.44 -2.69
CA ALA A 88 0.00 2.41 -1.66
C ALA A 88 0.32 1.74 -0.32
N ARG A 89 -0.51 0.78 0.11
CA ARG A 89 -0.32 -0.01 1.33
C ARG A 89 0.99 -0.78 1.34
N ARG A 90 1.46 -1.25 0.18
CA ARG A 90 2.74 -1.97 -0.01
C ARG A 90 3.92 -1.04 -0.24
N GLY A 91 3.69 0.25 -0.50
CA GLY A 91 4.71 1.23 -0.85
C GLY A 91 5.30 1.05 -2.25
N SER A 92 4.60 0.33 -3.13
CA SER A 92 5.07 0.04 -4.47
C SER A 92 4.86 1.22 -5.41
N VAL A 93 5.86 2.10 -5.48
CA VAL A 93 5.87 3.23 -6.43
C VAL A 93 5.74 2.73 -7.87
N ARG A 94 6.26 1.56 -8.16
CA ARG A 94 6.20 0.96 -9.47
C ARG A 94 4.77 0.59 -9.87
N LEU A 95 4.04 -0.06 -8.96
CA LEU A 95 2.64 -0.40 -9.19
C LEU A 95 1.77 0.86 -9.25
N LEU A 96 2.07 1.88 -8.43
CA LEU A 96 1.41 3.19 -8.54
C LEU A 96 1.64 3.87 -9.90
N LYS A 97 2.84 3.76 -10.48
CA LYS A 97 3.11 4.23 -11.85
C LYS A 97 2.25 3.48 -12.87
N TRP A 98 2.15 2.17 -12.72
CA TRP A 98 1.31 1.35 -13.59
C TRP A 98 -0.17 1.75 -13.48
N THR A 99 -0.70 1.96 -12.27
CA THR A 99 -2.10 2.40 -12.08
C THR A 99 -2.34 3.75 -12.75
N ARG A 100 -1.37 4.67 -12.70
CA ARG A 100 -1.47 5.99 -13.33
C ARG A 100 -1.47 5.92 -14.86
N VAL A 101 -0.59 5.12 -15.44
CA VAL A 101 -0.54 4.90 -16.91
C VAL A 101 -1.85 4.31 -17.43
N ASN A 102 -2.52 3.49 -16.62
CA ASN A 102 -3.80 2.86 -16.98
C ASN A 102 -5.02 3.66 -16.51
N ASN A 103 -4.85 4.93 -16.12
CA ASN A 103 -5.92 5.85 -15.72
C ASN A 103 -6.82 5.31 -14.60
N LEU A 104 -6.26 4.55 -13.66
CA LEU A 104 -6.99 4.15 -12.46
C LEU A 104 -7.10 5.34 -11.50
N ASP A 105 -8.28 5.51 -10.92
CA ASP A 105 -8.57 6.61 -10.02
C ASP A 105 -7.91 6.40 -8.65
N TRP A 106 -7.34 7.49 -8.14
CA TRP A 106 -6.82 7.57 -6.78
C TRP A 106 -7.77 8.40 -5.92
N SER A 107 -7.90 8.02 -4.67
CA SER A 107 -8.67 8.74 -3.66
C SER A 107 -7.78 9.17 -2.49
N ALA A 108 -8.29 10.01 -1.60
CA ALA A 108 -7.60 10.36 -0.36
C ALA A 108 -7.23 9.11 0.46
N TYR A 109 -8.07 8.08 0.39
CA TYR A 109 -7.79 6.79 1.03
C TYR A 109 -6.52 6.12 0.50
N THR A 110 -6.17 6.31 -0.78
CA THR A 110 -4.91 5.80 -1.35
C THR A 110 -3.70 6.46 -0.67
N CYS A 111 -3.74 7.79 -0.48
CA CYS A 111 -2.70 8.50 0.27
C CYS A 111 -2.63 8.06 1.73
N SER A 112 -3.81 7.88 2.38
CA SER A 112 -3.89 7.41 3.76
C SER A 112 -3.29 6.02 3.95
N GLN A 113 -3.43 5.10 2.97
CA GLN A 113 -2.79 3.79 3.00
C GLN A 113 -1.26 3.86 2.95
N ALA A 114 -0.70 4.77 2.14
CA ALA A 114 0.75 4.99 2.10
C ALA A 114 1.26 5.60 3.41
N ALA A 115 0.52 6.57 3.97
CA ALA A 115 0.84 7.22 5.24
C ALA A 115 0.74 6.26 6.43
N HIS A 116 -0.32 5.43 6.48
CA HIS A 116 -0.54 4.39 7.50
C HIS A 116 0.64 3.41 7.61
N ASN A 117 1.25 3.06 6.49
CA ASN A 117 2.36 2.10 6.46
C ASN A 117 3.74 2.78 6.38
N GLY A 118 3.82 4.12 6.48
CA GLY A 118 5.07 4.88 6.49
C GLY A 118 5.84 4.91 5.17
N HIS A 119 5.16 4.65 4.07
CA HIS A 119 5.79 4.57 2.75
C HIS A 119 5.98 5.96 2.13
N LEU A 120 6.92 6.73 2.68
CA LEU A 120 7.21 8.09 2.22
C LEU A 120 7.47 8.21 0.70
N PRO A 121 8.22 7.30 0.03
CA PRO A 121 8.41 7.38 -1.42
C PRO A 121 7.10 7.24 -2.20
N ALA A 122 6.20 6.36 -1.77
CA ALA A 122 4.89 6.18 -2.39
C ALA A 122 3.99 7.40 -2.15
N LEU A 123 3.99 7.92 -0.92
CA LEU A 123 3.25 9.12 -0.55
C LEU A 123 3.68 10.35 -1.38
N LYS A 124 5.00 10.54 -1.56
CA LYS A 124 5.55 11.60 -2.42
C LYS A 124 5.07 11.43 -3.87
N TYR A 125 5.21 10.23 -4.41
CA TYR A 125 4.77 9.95 -5.78
C TYR A 125 3.27 10.22 -5.98
N LEU A 126 2.42 9.79 -5.05
CA LEU A 126 0.98 10.04 -5.08
C LEU A 126 0.68 11.54 -5.10
N HIS A 127 1.26 12.30 -4.18
CA HIS A 127 1.07 13.75 -4.10
C HIS A 127 1.53 14.48 -5.36
N GLU A 128 2.74 14.22 -5.83
CA GLU A 128 3.33 14.85 -7.03
C GLU A 128 2.52 14.57 -8.30
N ASN A 129 1.73 13.50 -8.31
CA ASN A 129 0.85 13.14 -9.43
C ASN A 129 -0.63 13.45 -9.18
N GLY A 130 -0.94 14.28 -8.18
CA GLY A 130 -2.26 14.87 -7.98
C GLY A 130 -3.24 13.94 -7.24
N CYS A 131 -2.76 12.95 -6.48
CA CYS A 131 -3.62 12.21 -5.58
C CYS A 131 -4.14 13.16 -4.48
N PRO A 132 -5.45 13.22 -4.22
CA PRO A 132 -5.97 14.02 -3.13
C PRO A 132 -5.55 13.43 -1.77
N TRP A 133 -5.48 14.28 -0.77
CA TRP A 133 -5.31 13.91 0.63
C TRP A 133 -6.22 14.74 1.54
N ASP A 134 -6.40 14.30 2.76
CA ASP A 134 -7.21 14.94 3.77
C ASP A 134 -6.58 14.81 5.17
N SER A 135 -7.29 15.25 6.20
CA SER A 135 -6.81 15.16 7.58
C SER A 135 -6.59 13.71 8.06
N ASP A 136 -7.26 12.74 7.47
CA ASP A 136 -7.09 11.33 7.82
C ASP A 136 -5.73 10.82 7.36
N THR A 137 -5.14 11.42 6.32
CA THR A 137 -3.80 11.08 5.86
C THR A 137 -2.74 11.45 6.90
N CYS A 138 -2.81 12.67 7.48
CA CYS A 138 -1.95 13.08 8.58
C CYS A 138 -2.18 12.26 9.85
N PHE A 139 -3.45 12.02 10.17
CA PHE A 139 -3.85 11.17 11.28
C PHE A 139 -3.25 9.76 11.17
N CYS A 140 -3.33 9.11 10.01
CA CYS A 140 -2.76 7.78 9.79
C CYS A 140 -1.24 7.75 10.02
N ALA A 141 -0.50 8.77 9.57
CA ALA A 141 0.94 8.87 9.79
C ALA A 141 1.27 9.00 11.29
N ALA A 142 0.54 9.83 12.02
CA ALA A 142 0.73 10.05 13.46
C ALA A 142 0.34 8.82 14.29
N LEU A 143 -0.79 8.19 13.97
CA LEU A 143 -1.30 6.97 14.60
C LEU A 143 -0.27 5.84 14.62
N HIS A 144 0.54 5.73 13.57
CA HIS A 144 1.53 4.66 13.40
C HIS A 144 2.98 5.13 13.61
N GLY A 145 3.20 6.37 14.07
CA GLY A 145 4.52 6.88 14.42
C GLY A 145 5.44 7.15 13.23
N HIS A 146 4.87 7.42 12.07
CA HIS A 146 5.65 7.66 10.86
C HIS A 146 6.01 9.15 10.72
N LEU A 147 6.92 9.64 11.59
CA LEU A 147 7.35 11.04 11.63
C LEU A 147 7.76 11.60 10.25
N PRO A 148 8.59 10.91 9.43
CA PRO A 148 8.97 11.45 8.12
C PRO A 148 7.78 11.66 7.17
N ALA A 149 6.77 10.80 7.26
CA ALA A 149 5.53 10.95 6.48
C ALA A 149 4.68 12.11 7.00
N LEU A 150 4.54 12.24 8.32
CA LEU A 150 3.81 13.34 8.97
C LEU A 150 4.44 14.69 8.62
N GLN A 151 5.77 14.81 8.69
CA GLN A 151 6.50 16.02 8.32
C GLN A 151 6.23 16.39 6.86
N TYR A 152 6.41 15.45 5.95
CA TYR A 152 6.16 15.70 4.54
C TYR A 152 4.72 16.16 4.25
N LEU A 153 3.73 15.51 4.87
CA LEU A 153 2.32 15.87 4.72
C LEU A 153 2.06 17.30 5.19
N HIS A 154 2.51 17.65 6.39
CA HIS A 154 2.31 18.98 6.96
C HIS A 154 3.02 20.07 6.13
N GLU A 155 4.28 19.86 5.76
CA GLU A 155 5.09 20.80 4.98
C GLU A 155 4.50 21.07 3.58
N ASN A 156 3.73 20.13 3.04
CA ASN A 156 3.05 20.26 1.75
C ASN A 156 1.55 20.59 1.87
N GLY A 157 1.12 21.07 3.05
CA GLY A 157 -0.21 21.65 3.23
C GLY A 157 -1.33 20.63 3.41
N CYS A 158 -1.02 19.38 3.76
CA CYS A 158 -2.04 18.43 4.18
C CYS A 158 -2.70 18.94 5.48
N PRO A 159 -4.02 19.06 5.54
CA PRO A 159 -4.67 19.47 6.78
C PRO A 159 -4.48 18.41 7.86
N TRP A 160 -4.34 18.85 9.09
CA TRP A 160 -4.38 17.96 10.23
C TRP A 160 -5.49 18.35 11.22
N SER A 161 -5.88 17.42 12.06
CA SER A 161 -6.95 17.59 13.04
C SER A 161 -6.43 17.31 14.45
N GLN A 162 -7.26 17.60 15.44
CA GLN A 162 -6.95 17.24 16.83
C GLN A 162 -6.63 15.74 17.00
N SER A 163 -7.18 14.86 16.16
CA SER A 163 -6.88 13.44 16.19
C SER A 163 -5.41 13.14 15.95
N THR A 164 -4.67 14.00 15.25
CA THR A 164 -3.24 13.83 15.02
C THR A 164 -2.45 13.84 16.33
N CYS A 165 -2.67 14.85 17.20
CA CYS A 165 -2.07 14.92 18.53
C CYS A 165 -2.58 13.80 19.45
N LEU A 166 -3.92 13.62 19.50
CA LEU A 166 -4.56 12.60 20.34
C LEU A 166 -3.95 11.22 20.15
N TYR A 167 -3.90 10.75 18.91
CA TYR A 167 -3.46 9.39 18.64
C TYR A 167 -1.93 9.23 18.69
N ALA A 168 -1.16 10.27 18.35
CA ALA A 168 0.29 10.29 18.62
C ALA A 168 0.58 10.08 20.12
N ALA A 169 -0.14 10.80 20.99
CA ALA A 169 -0.03 10.67 22.44
C ALA A 169 -0.50 9.29 22.93
N TYR A 170 -1.69 8.87 22.50
CA TYR A 170 -2.31 7.60 22.93
C TYR A 170 -1.42 6.38 22.64
N TYR A 171 -0.80 6.35 21.43
CA TYR A 171 0.11 5.28 21.03
C TYR A 171 1.58 5.55 21.39
N LYS A 172 1.85 6.64 22.13
CA LYS A 172 3.18 7.00 22.64
C LYS A 172 4.23 7.23 21.53
N HIS A 173 3.78 7.76 20.41
CA HIS A 173 4.66 8.21 19.32
C HIS A 173 5.16 9.62 19.62
N TRP A 174 6.08 9.71 20.59
CA TRP A 174 6.51 10.98 21.17
C TRP A 174 7.15 11.92 20.15
N ASP A 175 7.89 11.38 19.17
CA ASP A 175 8.50 12.20 18.12
C ASP A 175 7.43 12.84 17.21
N CYS A 176 6.35 12.12 16.89
CA CYS A 176 5.22 12.65 16.15
C CYS A 176 4.44 13.67 16.96
N LEU A 177 4.23 13.41 18.26
CA LEU A 177 3.56 14.34 19.16
C LEU A 177 4.38 15.62 19.33
N GLN A 178 5.70 15.50 19.54
CA GLN A 178 6.60 16.67 19.64
C GLN A 178 6.49 17.53 18.38
N TYR A 179 6.60 16.93 17.21
CA TYR A 179 6.46 17.63 15.95
C TYR A 179 5.10 18.33 15.81
N ALA A 180 4.01 17.66 16.20
CA ALA A 180 2.67 18.23 16.15
C ALA A 180 2.49 19.40 17.12
N VAL A 181 3.07 19.33 18.32
CA VAL A 181 3.09 20.41 19.32
C VAL A 181 3.89 21.61 18.81
N ASP A 182 5.11 21.40 18.32
CA ASP A 182 6.00 22.45 17.81
C ASP A 182 5.38 23.22 16.64
N ASN A 183 4.54 22.53 15.85
CA ASN A 183 3.86 23.12 14.70
C ASN A 183 2.38 23.48 14.97
N LYS A 184 1.97 23.53 16.25
CA LYS A 184 0.66 24.00 16.70
C LYS A 184 -0.52 23.27 16.05
N CYS A 185 -0.45 21.95 16.01
CA CYS A 185 -1.59 21.12 15.61
C CYS A 185 -2.82 21.43 16.51
N PRO A 186 -4.04 21.40 16.03
CA PRO A 186 -5.23 21.66 16.87
C PRO A 186 -5.18 20.89 18.20
N THR A 187 -5.49 21.57 19.30
CA THR A 187 -5.42 21.06 20.69
C THR A 187 -4.01 20.72 21.21
N TRP A 188 -2.95 21.20 20.56
CA TRP A 188 -1.56 20.93 20.95
C TRP A 188 -1.25 21.34 22.41
N GLU A 189 -1.88 22.41 22.91
CA GLU A 189 -1.66 22.95 24.27
C GLU A 189 -2.03 21.90 25.33
N GLU A 190 -3.18 21.26 25.18
CA GLU A 190 -3.67 20.21 26.09
C GLU A 190 -2.67 19.05 26.17
N TYR A 191 -2.20 18.58 25.03
CA TYR A 191 -1.26 17.44 24.96
C TYR A 191 0.17 17.83 25.38
N ALA A 192 0.58 19.07 25.15
CA ALA A 192 1.88 19.58 25.59
C ALA A 192 1.98 19.64 27.13
N GLU A 193 0.89 20.03 27.81
CA GLU A 193 0.85 20.06 29.27
C GLU A 193 0.76 18.64 29.85
N GLU A 194 -0.12 17.80 29.32
CA GLU A 194 -0.34 16.44 29.82
C GLU A 194 0.89 15.53 29.67
N HIS A 195 1.67 15.72 28.61
CA HIS A 195 2.80 14.86 28.26
C HIS A 195 4.15 15.57 28.32
N ALA A 196 4.27 16.67 29.09
CA ALA A 196 5.47 17.49 29.17
C ALA A 196 6.75 16.71 29.55
N GLU A 197 6.60 15.59 30.29
CA GLU A 197 7.71 14.71 30.67
C GLU A 197 8.33 13.93 29.48
N HIS A 198 7.59 13.81 28.38
CA HIS A 198 8.00 13.07 27.19
C HIS A 198 8.38 13.97 26.03
N LEU A 199 8.05 15.27 26.13
CA LEU A 199 8.35 16.29 25.13
C LEU A 199 9.66 17.01 25.48
N ARG A 200 10.40 17.45 24.48
CA ARG A 200 11.71 18.12 24.62
C ARG A 200 11.60 19.63 24.47
#